data_fa91e5156646664a193af7eb04cf39b6
#
_entry.id   fa91e5156646664a193af7eb04cf39b6
#
_cell.length_a   1.000
_cell.length_b   1.000
_cell.length_c   1.000
_cell.angle_alpha   90.00
_cell.angle_beta   90.00
_cell.angle_gamma   90.00
#
_symmetry.space_group_name_H-M   'P 1'
#
loop_
_entity.id
_entity.type
_entity.pdbx_description
1 polymer ?
#
loop_
_entity_poly.entity_id
_entity_poly.type
_entity_poly.pdbx_seq_one_letter_code
_entity_poly.pdbx_strand_id
1 'polypeptide(L)'
;MPLPSEITLTVGDSFRTPITGAGSQGYRWLVEVTVDAASVAVRTVGVPPADPSPGQGSYPRELQIDALKPGVAVVDLALTRVGGEVRERHVVTVRVVAAR
;
A
#
# COMPACT_ATOMS: atom_id res chain seq x y z
N MET A 1 -1.29 10.97 -7.72
CA MET A 1 -2.65 11.00 -7.18
C MET A 1 -2.64 10.64 -5.72
N PRO A 2 -3.34 11.39 -4.88
CA PRO A 2 -3.42 11.01 -3.47
C PRO A 2 -4.22 9.72 -3.31
N LEU A 3 -3.88 8.95 -2.28
CA LEU A 3 -4.62 7.76 -1.94
C LEU A 3 -5.99 8.15 -1.38
N PRO A 4 -7.03 7.37 -1.66
CA PRO A 4 -8.33 7.62 -1.03
C PRO A 4 -8.25 7.39 0.47
N SER A 5 -9.04 8.09 1.25
CA SER A 5 -9.10 7.91 2.70
C SER A 5 -9.95 6.70 3.11
N GLU A 6 -10.83 6.26 2.23
CA GLU A 6 -11.72 5.13 2.49
C GLU A 6 -12.02 4.38 1.20
N ILE A 7 -11.98 3.05 1.27
CA ILE A 7 -12.36 2.20 0.15
C ILE A 7 -13.26 1.07 0.65
N THR A 8 -14.12 0.57 -0.23
CA THR A 8 -14.97 -0.58 0.05
C THR A 8 -14.65 -1.68 -0.96
N LEU A 9 -14.36 -2.87 -0.46
CA LEU A 9 -14.05 -4.04 -1.28
C LEU A 9 -14.98 -5.19 -0.92
N THR A 10 -15.23 -6.05 -1.89
CA THR A 10 -15.93 -7.31 -1.66
C THR A 10 -14.89 -8.40 -1.45
N VAL A 11 -15.17 -9.38 -0.60
CA VAL A 11 -14.26 -10.50 -0.38
C VAL A 11 -13.85 -11.11 -1.72
N GLY A 12 -12.55 -11.28 -1.91
CA GLY A 12 -11.98 -11.76 -3.17
C GLY A 12 -11.50 -10.65 -4.10
N ASP A 13 -11.90 -9.40 -3.84
CA ASP A 13 -11.42 -8.27 -4.63
C ASP A 13 -10.02 -7.84 -4.21
N SER A 14 -9.33 -7.20 -5.14
CA SER A 14 -8.03 -6.58 -4.88
C SER A 14 -8.08 -5.12 -5.30
N PHE A 15 -7.49 -4.26 -4.48
CA PHE A 15 -7.31 -2.85 -4.80
C PHE A 15 -5.85 -2.60 -5.10
N ARG A 16 -5.56 -1.95 -6.21
CA ARG A 16 -4.18 -1.59 -6.60
C ARG A 16 -4.11 -0.13 -6.95
N THR A 17 -3.07 0.53 -6.48
CA THR A 17 -2.86 1.94 -6.80
C THR A 17 -1.38 2.25 -6.78
N PRO A 18 -0.89 3.11 -7.69
CA PRO A 18 0.50 3.51 -7.64
C PRO A 18 0.78 4.38 -6.41
N ILE A 19 1.97 4.22 -5.86
CA ILE A 19 2.45 5.03 -4.75
C ILE A 19 3.86 5.53 -5.07
N THR A 20 4.34 6.49 -4.29
CA THR A 20 5.67 7.06 -4.48
C THR A 20 6.74 5.97 -4.45
N GLY A 21 7.67 6.02 -5.39
CA GLY A 21 8.80 5.10 -5.42
C GLY A 21 9.71 5.32 -4.22
N ALA A 22 10.31 4.23 -3.75
CA ALA A 22 11.22 4.26 -2.61
C ALA A 22 12.48 3.46 -2.95
N GLY A 23 13.54 3.67 -2.21
CA GLY A 23 14.73 2.85 -2.29
C GLY A 23 16.04 3.58 -2.51
N SER A 24 16.18 4.39 -3.55
CA SER A 24 17.48 4.98 -3.89
C SER A 24 18.02 5.99 -2.87
N GLN A 25 17.15 6.53 -2.00
CA GLN A 25 17.55 7.50 -0.99
C GLN A 25 17.32 7.00 0.44
N GLY A 26 17.16 5.71 0.60
CA GLY A 26 16.98 5.12 1.93
C GLY A 26 15.56 5.20 2.47
N TYR A 27 14.61 5.62 1.66
CA TYR A 27 13.20 5.61 2.07
C TYR A 27 12.57 4.26 1.81
N ARG A 28 11.66 3.85 2.67
CA ARG A 28 10.86 2.64 2.49
C ARG A 28 9.48 2.83 3.07
N TRP A 29 8.53 2.09 2.52
CA TRP A 29 7.17 2.10 3.03
C TRP A 29 7.06 1.17 4.23
N LEU A 30 6.56 1.73 5.33
CA LEU A 30 6.16 0.94 6.50
C LEU A 30 4.64 0.86 6.47
N VAL A 31 4.12 -0.34 6.62
CA VAL A 31 2.69 -0.59 6.56
C VAL A 31 2.26 -1.20 7.88
N GLU A 32 1.26 -0.61 8.51
CA GLU A 32 0.66 -1.14 9.71
C GLU A 32 -0.84 -1.27 9.49
N VAL A 33 -1.38 -2.44 9.80
CA VAL A 33 -2.81 -2.70 9.67
C VAL A 33 -3.38 -2.96 11.04
N THR A 34 -4.43 -2.24 11.39
CA THR A 34 -5.05 -2.32 12.71
C THR A 34 -6.55 -2.59 12.59
N VAL A 35 -7.21 -2.73 13.72
CA VAL A 35 -8.62 -3.08 13.86
C VAL A 35 -8.82 -4.51 13.35
N ASP A 36 -9.58 -4.73 12.29
CA ASP A 36 -9.78 -6.07 11.73
C ASP A 36 -8.65 -6.42 10.74
N ALA A 37 -7.42 -6.46 11.25
CA ALA A 37 -6.25 -6.64 10.41
C ALA A 37 -6.31 -7.91 9.54
N ALA A 38 -6.98 -8.94 10.00
CA ALA A 38 -7.12 -10.18 9.24
C ALA A 38 -8.12 -10.10 8.09
N SER A 39 -8.86 -8.98 7.97
CA SER A 39 -9.79 -8.76 6.85
C SER A 39 -9.09 -8.54 5.54
N VAL A 40 -7.83 -8.06 5.58
CA VAL A 40 -7.08 -7.69 4.39
C VAL A 40 -5.66 -8.22 4.45
N ALA A 41 -5.07 -8.39 3.27
CA ALA A 41 -3.63 -8.57 3.13
C ALA A 41 -3.12 -7.36 2.37
N VAL A 42 -2.11 -6.69 2.91
CA VAL A 42 -1.57 -5.45 2.34
C VAL A 42 -0.10 -5.63 2.03
N ARG A 43 0.30 -5.21 0.84
CA ARG A 43 1.71 -5.24 0.46
C ARG A 43 2.03 -4.09 -0.49
N THR A 44 3.29 -3.72 -0.51
CA THR A 44 3.82 -2.78 -1.50
C THR A 44 4.75 -3.55 -2.43
N VAL A 45 4.56 -3.38 -3.72
CA VAL A 45 5.29 -4.14 -4.74
C VAL A 45 6.00 -3.18 -5.66
N GLY A 46 7.26 -3.46 -5.94
CA GLY A 46 7.99 -2.73 -6.98
C GLY A 46 7.49 -3.19 -8.34
N VAL A 47 7.23 -2.22 -9.22
CA VAL A 47 6.80 -2.51 -10.59
C VAL A 47 7.98 -2.23 -11.50
N PRO A 48 8.67 -3.26 -12.01
CA PRO A 48 9.81 -3.01 -12.91
C PRO A 48 9.34 -2.38 -14.22
N PRO A 49 10.10 -1.46 -14.78
CA PRO A 49 9.76 -0.88 -16.08
C PRO A 49 9.84 -1.94 -17.19
N ALA A 50 9.06 -1.73 -18.25
CA ALA A 50 9.08 -2.63 -19.40
C ALA A 50 10.46 -2.66 -20.08
N ASP A 51 11.15 -1.52 -20.08
CA ASP A 51 12.50 -1.38 -20.63
C ASP A 51 13.43 -0.92 -19.50
N PRO A 52 14.01 -1.86 -18.72
CA PRO A 52 14.91 -1.46 -17.66
C PRO A 52 16.18 -0.81 -18.23
N SER A 53 16.48 0.39 -17.76
CA SER A 53 17.67 1.12 -18.17
C SER A 53 18.72 1.05 -17.08
N PRO A 54 20.00 0.85 -17.44
CA PRO A 54 21.07 0.91 -16.45
C PRO A 54 21.08 2.27 -15.74
N GLY A 55 21.28 2.26 -14.45
CA GLY A 55 21.36 3.48 -13.67
C GLY A 55 20.07 4.01 -13.11
N GLN A 56 18.95 3.33 -13.33
CA GLN A 56 17.71 3.70 -12.68
C GLN A 56 17.80 3.42 -11.18
N GLY A 57 17.64 4.45 -10.37
CA GLY A 57 17.82 4.33 -8.93
C GLY A 57 16.61 3.78 -8.18
N SER A 58 15.41 3.86 -8.75
CA SER A 58 14.21 3.34 -8.11
C SER A 58 13.17 2.97 -9.15
N TYR A 59 12.31 2.03 -8.79
CA TYR A 59 11.18 1.63 -9.62
C TYR A 59 9.90 2.21 -9.05
N PRO A 60 8.88 2.42 -9.91
CA PRO A 60 7.55 2.72 -9.41
C PRO A 60 7.08 1.64 -8.46
N ARG A 61 6.29 2.04 -7.46
CA ARG A 61 5.73 1.12 -6.51
C ARG A 61 4.21 1.10 -6.60
N GLU A 62 3.64 0.00 -6.20
CA GLU A 62 2.19 -0.20 -6.18
C GLU A 62 1.77 -0.71 -4.82
N LEU A 63 0.70 -0.13 -4.29
CA LEU A 63 0.04 -0.64 -3.10
C LEU A 63 -1.01 -1.65 -3.54
N GLN A 64 -1.00 -2.83 -2.93
CA GLN A 64 -2.01 -3.87 -3.17
C GLN A 64 -2.70 -4.23 -1.88
N ILE A 65 -4.02 -4.22 -1.90
CA ILE A 65 -4.86 -4.61 -0.77
C ILE A 65 -5.80 -5.70 -1.24
N ASP A 66 -5.68 -6.89 -0.66
CA ASP A 66 -6.55 -8.01 -0.99
C ASP A 66 -7.61 -8.16 0.10
N ALA A 67 -8.87 -8.25 -0.29
CA ALA A 67 -9.98 -8.43 0.64
C ALA A 67 -10.16 -9.91 0.95
N LEU A 68 -9.92 -10.30 2.21
CA LEU A 68 -9.91 -11.69 2.63
C LEU A 68 -11.19 -12.13 3.31
N LYS A 69 -11.72 -11.29 4.20
CA LYS A 69 -12.97 -11.59 4.91
C LYS A 69 -13.64 -10.31 5.36
N PRO A 70 -14.96 -10.34 5.67
CA PRO A 70 -15.66 -9.13 6.08
C PRO A 70 -15.07 -8.49 7.32
N GLY A 71 -15.05 -7.17 7.34
CA GLY A 71 -14.54 -6.39 8.45
C GLY A 71 -14.14 -5.00 8.00
N VAL A 72 -13.61 -4.22 8.94
CA VAL A 72 -13.10 -2.88 8.66
C VAL A 72 -11.66 -2.80 9.16
N ALA A 73 -10.73 -2.62 8.26
CA ALA A 73 -9.32 -2.50 8.61
C ALA A 73 -8.83 -1.08 8.37
N VAL A 74 -7.90 -0.63 9.19
CA VAL A 74 -7.24 0.66 9.01
C VAL A 74 -5.80 0.39 8.58
N VAL A 75 -5.45 0.88 7.40
CA VAL A 75 -4.12 0.70 6.82
C VAL A 75 -3.35 2.01 6.94
N ASP A 76 -2.26 2.00 7.68
CA ASP A 76 -1.39 3.14 7.88
C ASP A 76 -0.11 2.92 7.08
N LEU A 77 0.16 3.80 6.13
CA LEU A 77 1.33 3.74 5.26
C LEU A 77 2.22 4.94 5.53
N ALA A 78 3.48 4.70 5.82
CA ALA A 78 4.42 5.78 6.04
C ALA A 78 5.69 5.55 5.21
N LEU A 79 6.02 6.53 4.36
CA LEU A 79 7.27 6.51 3.62
C LEU A 79 8.34 7.09 4.54
N THR A 80 9.16 6.21 5.09
CA THR A 80 10.06 6.52 6.18
C THR A 80 11.52 6.30 5.77
N ARG A 81 12.36 7.23 6.17
CA ARG A 81 13.80 7.13 5.98
C ARG A 81 14.46 6.46 7.19
N VAL A 82 15.60 5.84 6.96
CA VAL A 82 16.45 5.34 8.05
C VAL A 82 16.72 6.51 9.00
N GLY A 83 16.42 6.32 10.28
CA GLY A 83 16.50 7.38 11.28
C GLY A 83 15.14 7.91 11.73
N GLY A 84 14.07 7.49 11.07
CA GLY A 84 12.71 7.80 11.51
C GLY A 84 12.03 8.99 10.85
N GLU A 85 12.68 9.63 9.88
CA GLU A 85 12.06 10.75 9.17
C GLU A 85 10.93 10.24 8.27
N VAL A 86 9.72 10.75 8.47
CA VAL A 86 8.54 10.40 7.67
C VAL A 86 8.31 11.47 6.61
N ARG A 87 8.36 11.08 5.35
CA ARG A 87 8.17 11.99 4.22
C ARG A 87 6.71 12.07 3.78
N GLU A 88 6.03 10.93 3.79
CA GLU A 88 4.61 10.86 3.42
C GLU A 88 3.92 9.90 4.37
N ARG A 89 2.68 10.18 4.66
CA ARG A 89 1.86 9.29 5.47
C ARG A 89 0.43 9.28 4.94
N HIS A 90 -0.12 8.10 4.80
CA HIS A 90 -1.50 7.92 4.35
C HIS A 90 -2.20 6.93 5.26
N VAL A 91 -3.43 7.24 5.61
CA VAL A 91 -4.27 6.34 6.40
C VAL A 91 -5.50 6.03 5.56
N VAL A 92 -5.71 4.75 5.29
CA VAL A 92 -6.82 4.28 4.45
C VAL A 92 -7.70 3.35 5.27
N THR A 93 -8.97 3.67 5.38
CA THR A 93 -9.95 2.78 5.99
C THR A 93 -10.50 1.86 4.91
N VAL A 94 -10.35 0.56 5.11
CA VAL A 94 -10.78 -0.45 4.14
C VAL A 94 -11.96 -1.21 4.72
N ARG A 95 -13.11 -1.05 4.11
CA ARG A 95 -14.30 -1.80 4.48
C ARG A 95 -14.44 -2.99 3.55
N VAL A 96 -14.46 -4.19 4.12
CA VAL A 96 -14.65 -5.42 3.35
C VAL A 96 -16.03 -5.97 3.62
N VAL A 97 -16.79 -6.16 2.55
CA VAL A 97 -18.14 -6.72 2.63
C VAL A 97 -18.15 -8.15 2.09
N ALA A 98 -19.10 -8.95 2.57
CA ALA A 98 -19.19 -10.34 2.17
C ALA A 98 -19.53 -10.47 0.70
N ALA A 99 -18.93 -11.45 0.04
CA ALA A 99 -19.28 -11.80 -1.33
C ALA A 99 -20.63 -12.53 -1.32
N ARG A 100 -21.38 -12.33 -2.36
CA ARG A 100 -22.66 -13.03 -2.54
C ARG A 100 -22.47 -14.32 -3.34
#